data_65a46e73f3c4be19ea56684edcb3d642
#
_entry.id   65a46e73f3c4be19ea56684edcb3d642
#
_cell.length_a   1.000
_cell.length_b   1.000
_cell.length_c   1.000
_cell.angle_alpha   90.00
_cell.angle_beta   90.00
_cell.angle_gamma   90.00
#
_symmetry.space_group_name_H-M   'P 1'
#
loop_
_entity.id
_entity.type
_entity.pdbx_description
1 polymer ?
#
loop_
_entity_poly.entity_id
_entity_poly.type
_entity_poly.pdbx_seq_one_letter_code
_entity_poly.pdbx_strand_id
1 'polypeptide(L)'
;MTSSSIINYQELLEILDNEFRGNEIKRLFVAIAGAPASGKSTISVKLNEDINNRGHSCKILQMDGYHYDDVILNAKNLLPYKGAPETFDVAGLKNTLYRLQNEEEVVVPVFDRSLELSRSSAYIIPKKTKIVLVEGNYLLLDSYPWRELHQYYHYTILLDCDEQTLEQRLIERWKGFKLDKDQINKKVYENDLPNGIKVIQNSIEPTFKLKN
;
A
#
# COMPACT_ATOMS: atom_id res chain seq x y z
N MET A 1 -3.02 -25.64 0.49
CA MET A 1 -2.50 -24.26 0.38
C MET A 1 -2.04 -24.10 -1.07
N THR A 2 -2.74 -23.31 -1.87
CA THR A 2 -2.31 -22.99 -3.23
C THR A 2 -1.16 -22.03 -3.15
N SER A 3 0.02 -22.40 -3.67
CA SER A 3 1.16 -21.47 -3.72
C SER A 3 0.78 -20.29 -4.61
N SER A 4 1.17 -19.06 -4.21
CA SER A 4 0.93 -17.87 -5.02
C SER A 4 1.60 -18.00 -6.39
N SER A 5 0.91 -17.58 -7.44
CA SER A 5 1.48 -17.53 -8.78
C SER A 5 2.42 -16.32 -8.89
N ILE A 6 3.61 -16.54 -9.45
CA ILE A 6 4.53 -15.47 -9.81
C ILE A 6 4.10 -14.96 -11.18
N ILE A 7 3.80 -13.68 -11.28
CA ILE A 7 3.35 -13.04 -12.51
C ILE A 7 4.17 -11.79 -12.82
N ASN A 8 4.17 -11.37 -14.08
CA ASN A 8 4.71 -10.09 -14.51
C ASN A 8 3.60 -9.00 -14.57
N TYR A 9 4.02 -7.77 -14.82
CA TYR A 9 3.11 -6.63 -14.89
C TYR A 9 2.01 -6.78 -15.95
N GLN A 10 2.36 -7.30 -17.14
CA GLN A 10 1.41 -7.44 -18.24
C GLN A 10 0.35 -8.50 -17.93
N GLU A 11 0.76 -9.62 -17.33
CA GLU A 11 -0.16 -10.66 -16.88
C GLU A 11 -1.13 -10.12 -15.81
N LEU A 12 -0.64 -9.33 -14.84
CA LEU A 12 -1.50 -8.69 -13.85
C LEU A 12 -2.54 -7.78 -14.51
N LEU A 13 -2.11 -6.94 -15.45
CA LEU A 13 -2.99 -6.02 -16.17
C LEU A 13 -4.09 -6.77 -16.94
N GLU A 14 -3.74 -7.89 -17.62
CA GLU A 14 -4.70 -8.72 -18.34
C GLU A 14 -5.69 -9.43 -17.40
N ILE A 15 -5.24 -9.93 -16.25
CA ILE A 15 -6.11 -10.55 -15.24
C ILE A 15 -7.15 -9.54 -14.78
N LEU A 16 -6.73 -8.33 -14.40
CA LEU A 16 -7.65 -7.30 -13.93
C LEU A 16 -8.60 -6.80 -15.02
N ASP A 17 -8.14 -6.68 -16.27
CA ASP A 17 -8.99 -6.30 -17.42
C ASP A 17 -10.09 -7.35 -17.68
N ASN A 18 -9.73 -8.64 -17.63
CA ASN A 18 -10.66 -9.75 -17.89
C ASN A 18 -11.74 -9.88 -16.80
N GLU A 19 -11.39 -9.60 -15.52
CA GLU A 19 -12.37 -9.61 -14.42
C GLU A 19 -13.54 -8.64 -14.68
N PHE A 20 -13.30 -7.52 -15.38
CA PHE A 20 -14.34 -6.54 -15.68
C PHE A 20 -15.21 -6.89 -16.87
N ARG A 21 -14.72 -7.71 -17.79
CA ARG A 21 -15.47 -8.09 -18.97
C ARG A 21 -16.54 -9.15 -18.69
N GLY A 22 -16.43 -9.87 -17.57
CA GLY A 22 -17.25 -11.03 -17.24
C GLY A 22 -18.09 -10.94 -15.96
N ASN A 23 -17.88 -9.98 -15.09
CA ASN A 23 -18.44 -9.99 -13.75
C ASN A 23 -19.25 -8.73 -13.39
N GLU A 24 -20.42 -8.95 -12.76
CA GLU A 24 -21.23 -7.88 -12.14
C GLU A 24 -20.64 -7.36 -10.81
N ILE A 25 -19.30 -7.42 -10.63
CA ILE A 25 -18.67 -6.93 -9.41
C ILE A 25 -18.89 -5.42 -9.31
N LYS A 26 -19.54 -5.01 -8.23
CA LYS A 26 -19.88 -3.61 -7.98
C LYS A 26 -18.62 -2.75 -7.87
N ARG A 27 -17.60 -3.23 -7.16
CA ARG A 27 -16.30 -2.58 -6.97
C ARG A 27 -15.24 -3.62 -6.56
N LEU A 28 -14.15 -3.70 -7.30
CA LEU A 28 -13.03 -4.61 -7.05
C LEU A 28 -11.98 -3.93 -6.18
N PHE A 29 -11.55 -4.60 -5.13
CA PHE A 29 -10.45 -4.15 -4.27
C PHE A 29 -9.22 -5.02 -4.51
N VAL A 30 -8.13 -4.39 -4.88
CA VAL A 30 -6.84 -5.03 -5.14
C VAL A 30 -5.81 -4.46 -4.18
N ALA A 31 -5.32 -5.28 -3.25
CA ALA A 31 -4.25 -4.87 -2.36
C ALA A 31 -2.89 -5.00 -3.07
N ILE A 32 -2.10 -3.92 -3.08
CA ILE A 32 -0.73 -3.90 -3.60
C ILE A 32 0.19 -3.63 -2.42
N ALA A 33 0.79 -4.69 -1.90
CA ALA A 33 1.67 -4.66 -0.74
C ALA A 33 3.14 -4.89 -1.14
N GLY A 34 4.04 -4.57 -0.23
CA GLY A 34 5.48 -4.81 -0.39
C GLY A 34 6.29 -3.94 0.57
N ALA A 35 7.55 -4.25 0.73
CA ALA A 35 8.46 -3.50 1.60
C ALA A 35 8.58 -2.02 1.20
N PRO A 36 8.98 -1.11 2.10
CA PRO A 36 9.37 0.25 1.74
C PRO A 36 10.37 0.23 0.59
N ALA A 37 10.27 1.17 -0.36
CA ALA A 37 11.12 1.23 -1.56
C ALA A 37 11.03 0.03 -2.53
N SER A 38 10.08 -0.91 -2.37
CA SER A 38 9.88 -2.02 -3.32
C SER A 38 9.30 -1.61 -4.69
N GLY A 39 8.89 -0.36 -4.87
CA GLY A 39 8.31 0.14 -6.13
C GLY A 39 6.78 0.10 -6.20
N LYS A 40 6.07 -0.21 -5.09
CA LYS A 40 4.60 -0.28 -5.05
C LYS A 40 3.90 0.93 -5.65
N SER A 41 4.28 2.12 -5.23
CA SER A 41 3.62 3.36 -5.67
C SER A 41 3.79 3.58 -7.16
N THR A 42 4.98 3.26 -7.72
CA THR A 42 5.24 3.32 -9.17
C THR A 42 4.34 2.35 -9.92
N ILE A 43 4.26 1.11 -9.46
CA ILE A 43 3.40 0.08 -10.06
C ILE A 43 1.93 0.46 -9.94
N SER A 44 1.49 0.95 -8.78
CA SER A 44 0.09 1.34 -8.55
C SER A 44 -0.34 2.51 -9.44
N VAL A 45 0.53 3.52 -9.63
CA VAL A 45 0.27 4.65 -10.52
C VAL A 45 0.16 4.16 -11.96
N LYS A 46 1.14 3.40 -12.44
CA LYS A 46 1.15 2.84 -13.79
C LYS A 46 -0.09 1.96 -14.05
N LEU A 47 -0.42 1.08 -13.10
CA LEU A 47 -1.59 0.20 -13.21
C LEU A 47 -2.89 0.99 -13.24
N ASN A 48 -3.02 2.04 -12.41
CA ASN A 48 -4.15 2.94 -12.43
C ASN A 48 -4.32 3.64 -13.78
N GLU A 49 -3.24 4.12 -14.38
CA GLU A 49 -3.24 4.77 -15.70
C GLU A 49 -3.65 3.77 -16.79
N ASP A 50 -3.00 2.61 -16.86
CA ASP A 50 -3.26 1.62 -17.91
C ASP A 50 -4.68 1.05 -17.84
N ILE A 51 -5.20 0.81 -16.63
CA ILE A 51 -6.60 0.38 -16.44
C ILE A 51 -7.58 1.47 -16.89
N ASN A 52 -7.35 2.74 -16.53
CA ASN A 52 -8.21 3.83 -16.97
C ASN A 52 -8.15 4.01 -18.50
N ASN A 53 -6.99 3.84 -19.13
CA ASN A 53 -6.82 3.89 -20.58
C ASN A 53 -7.56 2.77 -21.30
N ARG A 54 -7.80 1.63 -20.65
CA ARG A 54 -8.65 0.53 -21.15
C ARG A 54 -10.15 0.76 -20.94
N GLY A 55 -10.55 1.93 -20.39
CA GLY A 55 -11.94 2.33 -20.21
C GLY A 55 -12.54 1.94 -18.85
N HIS A 56 -11.77 1.38 -17.93
CA HIS A 56 -12.22 1.05 -16.57
C HIS A 56 -11.92 2.19 -15.59
N SER A 57 -12.90 2.54 -14.75
CA SER A 57 -12.68 3.56 -13.73
C SER A 57 -11.89 3.00 -12.55
N CYS A 58 -10.61 3.34 -12.46
CA CYS A 58 -9.69 2.93 -11.41
C CYS A 58 -9.25 4.10 -10.54
N LYS A 59 -9.08 3.90 -9.23
CA LYS A 59 -8.56 4.85 -8.26
C LYS A 59 -7.63 4.17 -7.28
N ILE A 60 -6.67 4.93 -6.72
CA ILE A 60 -5.74 4.46 -5.71
C ILE A 60 -6.19 4.96 -4.34
N LEU A 61 -6.25 4.05 -3.36
CA LEU A 61 -6.37 4.34 -1.93
C LEU A 61 -5.01 4.07 -1.28
N GLN A 62 -4.37 5.12 -0.78
CA GLN A 62 -3.05 5.01 -0.16
C GLN A 62 -3.17 4.76 1.34
N MET A 63 -2.55 3.68 1.83
CA MET A 63 -2.42 3.40 3.26
C MET A 63 -1.73 4.55 4.01
N ASP A 64 -0.76 5.21 3.38
CA ASP A 64 0.00 6.31 3.97
C ASP A 64 -0.90 7.46 4.45
N GLY A 65 -2.07 7.67 3.83
CA GLY A 65 -3.06 8.64 4.30
C GLY A 65 -3.61 8.38 5.71
N TYR A 66 -3.35 7.20 6.27
CA TYR A 66 -3.79 6.78 7.60
C TYR A 66 -2.67 6.81 8.65
N HIS A 67 -1.54 7.50 8.39
CA HIS A 67 -0.56 7.78 9.43
C HIS A 67 -1.20 8.58 10.57
N TYR A 68 -0.85 8.21 11.80
CA TYR A 68 -1.15 9.08 12.94
C TYR A 68 -0.40 10.41 12.82
N ASP A 69 -1.04 11.48 13.28
CA ASP A 69 -0.41 12.78 13.43
C ASP A 69 0.72 12.73 14.49
N ASP A 70 1.72 13.58 14.33
CA ASP A 70 2.88 13.67 15.25
C ASP A 70 2.47 13.93 16.69
N VAL A 71 1.37 14.64 16.93
CA VAL A 71 0.80 14.84 18.28
C VAL A 71 0.42 13.50 18.93
N ILE A 72 -0.21 12.60 18.18
CA ILE A 72 -0.58 11.26 18.66
C ILE A 72 0.68 10.41 18.84
N LEU A 73 1.61 10.46 17.86
CA LEU A 73 2.85 9.70 17.92
C LEU A 73 3.70 10.09 19.10
N ASN A 74 3.79 11.39 19.43
CA ASN A 74 4.49 11.88 20.63
C ASN A 74 3.82 11.37 21.90
N ALA A 75 2.51 11.48 22.02
CA ALA A 75 1.75 11.00 23.18
C ALA A 75 1.94 9.49 23.42
N LYS A 76 2.19 8.73 22.35
CA LYS A 76 2.42 7.27 22.40
C LYS A 76 3.89 6.87 22.43
N ASN A 77 4.85 7.83 22.45
CA ASN A 77 6.29 7.59 22.30
C ASN A 77 6.66 6.82 21.01
N LEU A 78 5.92 7.00 19.94
CA LEU A 78 6.09 6.32 18.64
C LEU A 78 6.71 7.22 17.57
N LEU A 79 6.91 8.51 17.80
CA LEU A 79 7.42 9.43 16.77
C LEU A 79 8.77 8.99 16.18
N PRO A 80 9.74 8.43 16.93
CA PRO A 80 10.99 7.92 16.35
C PRO A 80 10.78 6.77 15.37
N TYR A 81 9.65 6.06 15.47
CA TYR A 81 9.30 4.90 14.66
C TYR A 81 8.24 5.21 13.60
N LYS A 82 7.99 6.50 13.31
CA LYS A 82 7.02 6.90 12.29
C LYS A 82 7.27 6.15 10.99
N GLY A 83 6.21 5.52 10.46
CA GLY A 83 6.28 4.60 9.32
C GLY A 83 6.28 3.11 9.70
N ALA A 84 6.45 2.75 10.99
CA ALA A 84 6.25 1.38 11.48
C ALA A 84 4.76 1.02 11.54
N PRO A 85 4.38 -0.28 11.52
CA PRO A 85 2.97 -0.71 11.48
C PRO A 85 2.08 -0.12 12.57
N GLU A 86 2.65 0.13 13.74
CA GLU A 86 1.97 0.65 14.94
C GLU A 86 1.64 2.15 14.85
N THR A 87 2.14 2.83 13.81
CA THR A 87 1.98 4.29 13.61
C THR A 87 0.85 4.66 12.67
N PHE A 88 -0.05 3.71 12.38
CA PHE A 88 -1.16 3.88 11.45
C PHE A 88 -2.52 3.68 12.12
N ASP A 89 -3.52 4.44 11.67
CA ASP A 89 -4.93 4.22 11.97
C ASP A 89 -5.52 3.13 11.07
N VAL A 90 -5.23 1.88 11.41
CA VAL A 90 -5.74 0.72 10.67
C VAL A 90 -7.27 0.61 10.78
N ALA A 91 -7.85 1.04 11.91
CA ALA A 91 -9.30 1.04 12.08
C ALA A 91 -9.97 2.04 11.14
N GLY A 92 -9.38 3.23 10.96
CA GLY A 92 -9.83 4.21 9.98
C GLY A 92 -9.74 3.71 8.55
N LEU A 93 -8.62 3.04 8.18
CA LEU A 93 -8.49 2.40 6.87
C LEU A 93 -9.54 1.30 6.66
N LYS A 94 -9.74 0.42 7.66
CA LYS A 94 -10.79 -0.60 7.63
C LYS A 94 -12.18 0.00 7.42
N ASN A 95 -12.51 1.05 8.17
CA ASN A 95 -13.79 1.74 8.00
C ASN A 95 -13.94 2.36 6.61
N THR A 96 -12.87 2.91 6.04
CA THR A 96 -12.89 3.44 4.67
C THR A 96 -13.17 2.34 3.64
N LEU A 97 -12.54 1.16 3.77
CA LEU A 97 -12.81 0.01 2.89
C LEU A 97 -14.27 -0.44 3.01
N TYR A 98 -14.81 -0.50 4.22
CA TYR A 98 -16.23 -0.79 4.45
C TYR A 98 -17.15 0.23 3.78
N ARG A 99 -16.87 1.53 3.94
CA ARG A 99 -17.63 2.61 3.29
C ARG A 99 -17.57 2.50 1.77
N LEU A 100 -16.40 2.22 1.21
CA LEU A 100 -16.22 2.03 -0.24
C LEU A 100 -17.02 0.85 -0.81
N GLN A 101 -17.32 -0.17 -0.02
CA GLN A 101 -18.22 -1.27 -0.44
C GLN A 101 -19.69 -0.85 -0.46
N ASN A 102 -20.10 0.06 0.43
CA ASN A 102 -21.51 0.32 0.73
C ASN A 102 -21.97 1.71 0.26
N GLU A 103 -21.09 2.70 0.16
CA GLU A 103 -21.41 4.07 -0.21
C GLU A 103 -21.08 4.37 -1.67
N GLU A 104 -21.77 5.35 -2.23
CA GLU A 104 -21.57 5.76 -3.62
C GLU A 104 -20.29 6.55 -3.80
N GLU A 105 -20.00 7.48 -2.90
CA GLU A 105 -18.84 8.36 -2.91
C GLU A 105 -18.20 8.38 -1.53
N VAL A 106 -16.89 8.24 -1.48
CA VAL A 106 -16.14 8.27 -0.22
C VAL A 106 -14.98 9.25 -0.34
N VAL A 107 -14.93 10.20 0.59
CA VAL A 107 -13.79 11.11 0.74
C VAL A 107 -12.75 10.44 1.63
N VAL A 108 -11.49 10.45 1.19
CA VAL A 108 -10.39 9.73 1.83
C VAL A 108 -9.21 10.66 2.12
N PRO A 109 -8.36 10.33 3.11
CA PRO A 109 -7.15 11.09 3.39
C PRO A 109 -6.05 10.81 2.36
N VAL A 110 -5.09 11.72 2.29
CA VAL A 110 -3.85 11.59 1.50
C VAL A 110 -2.67 12.01 2.36
N PHE A 111 -1.56 11.30 2.27
CA PHE A 111 -0.32 11.70 2.93
C PHE A 111 0.41 12.74 2.09
N ASP A 112 0.68 13.90 2.69
CA ASP A 112 1.44 14.98 2.07
C ASP A 112 2.91 14.85 2.47
N ARG A 113 3.73 14.38 1.52
CA ARG A 113 5.17 14.14 1.77
C ARG A 113 5.97 15.43 1.97
N SER A 114 5.47 16.56 1.50
CA SER A 114 6.15 17.86 1.69
C SER A 114 5.94 18.42 3.09
N LEU A 115 4.82 18.07 3.70
CA LEU A 115 4.44 18.48 5.05
C LEU A 115 4.64 17.35 6.07
N GLU A 116 4.97 16.12 5.62
CA GLU A 116 5.13 14.93 6.43
C GLU A 116 3.92 14.64 7.34
N LEU A 117 2.71 14.88 6.84
CA LEU A 117 1.46 14.66 7.56
C LEU A 117 0.33 14.12 6.66
N SER A 118 -0.65 13.48 7.30
CA SER A 118 -1.89 13.07 6.65
C SER A 118 -2.88 14.22 6.60
N ARG A 119 -3.41 14.50 5.40
CA ARG A 119 -4.49 15.48 5.19
C ARG A 119 -5.82 14.76 5.06
N SER A 120 -6.71 15.01 6.01
CA SER A 120 -8.07 14.48 5.96
C SER A 120 -8.84 15.07 4.77
N SER A 121 -9.78 14.26 4.24
CA SER A 121 -10.72 14.71 3.20
C SER A 121 -10.07 15.31 1.95
N ALA A 122 -8.92 14.74 1.54
CA ALA A 122 -8.08 15.32 0.49
C ALA A 122 -8.33 14.72 -0.91
N TYR A 123 -9.07 13.59 -0.99
CA TYR A 123 -9.30 12.90 -2.25
C TYR A 123 -10.69 12.24 -2.27
N ILE A 124 -11.30 12.16 -3.45
CA ILE A 124 -12.63 11.57 -3.65
C ILE A 124 -12.51 10.30 -4.48
N ILE A 125 -13.08 9.20 -3.97
CA ILE A 125 -13.33 7.97 -4.73
C ILE A 125 -14.82 7.92 -5.07
N PRO A 126 -15.21 8.25 -6.32
CA PRO A 126 -16.61 8.36 -6.70
C PRO A 126 -17.28 7.01 -6.97
N LYS A 127 -18.62 7.01 -7.01
CA LYS A 127 -19.47 5.83 -7.30
C LYS A 127 -19.04 5.06 -8.56
N LYS A 128 -18.67 5.77 -9.62
CA LYS A 128 -18.27 5.16 -10.88
C LYS A 128 -16.98 4.34 -10.82
N THR A 129 -16.20 4.47 -9.73
CA THR A 129 -14.95 3.72 -9.56
C THR A 129 -15.24 2.23 -9.47
N LYS A 130 -14.72 1.47 -10.42
CA LYS A 130 -14.88 0.02 -10.48
C LYS A 130 -13.73 -0.74 -9.82
N ILE A 131 -12.53 -0.16 -9.83
CA ILE A 131 -11.34 -0.75 -9.24
C ILE A 131 -10.76 0.23 -8.20
N VAL A 132 -10.51 -0.27 -7.00
CA VAL A 132 -9.74 0.43 -5.98
C VAL A 132 -8.44 -0.34 -5.75
N LEU A 133 -7.34 0.24 -6.18
CA LEU A 133 -6.00 -0.23 -5.83
C LEU A 133 -5.68 0.29 -4.43
N VAL A 134 -5.62 -0.60 -3.46
CA VAL A 134 -5.22 -0.27 -2.10
C VAL A 134 -3.71 -0.46 -2.01
N GLU A 135 -2.94 0.61 -1.87
CA GLU A 135 -1.49 0.57 -1.88
C GLU A 135 -0.94 0.83 -0.47
N GLY A 136 -0.01 -0.03 -0.02
CA GLY A 136 0.66 0.16 1.26
C GLY A 136 1.60 -0.96 1.67
N ASN A 137 2.47 -0.68 2.65
CA ASN A 137 3.48 -1.65 3.08
C ASN A 137 2.83 -2.85 3.78
N TYR A 138 1.88 -2.61 4.69
CA TYR A 138 1.45 -3.55 5.72
C TYR A 138 0.12 -4.24 5.45
N LEU A 139 -0.46 -4.03 4.26
CA LEU A 139 -1.82 -4.49 3.91
C LEU A 139 -2.01 -6.01 4.04
N LEU A 140 -0.92 -6.79 3.95
CA LEU A 140 -0.94 -8.24 4.00
C LEU A 140 -0.33 -8.84 5.28
N LEU A 141 0.04 -8.02 6.28
CA LEU A 141 0.54 -8.55 7.55
C LEU A 141 -0.50 -9.45 8.22
N ASP A 142 -0.06 -10.66 8.65
CA ASP A 142 -0.90 -11.62 9.39
C ASP A 142 -0.93 -11.33 10.90
N SER A 143 -0.98 -10.09 11.26
CA SER A 143 -1.08 -9.64 12.64
C SER A 143 -2.26 -8.70 12.84
N TYR A 144 -2.85 -8.70 14.06
CA TYR A 144 -3.85 -7.71 14.43
C TYR A 144 -3.16 -6.33 14.56
N PRO A 145 -3.78 -5.25 14.08
CA PRO A 145 -5.11 -5.15 13.44
C PRO A 145 -5.11 -5.35 11.90
N TRP A 146 -3.95 -5.50 11.25
CA TRP A 146 -3.80 -5.54 9.80
C TRP A 146 -4.56 -6.69 9.13
N ARG A 147 -4.61 -7.88 9.76
CA ARG A 147 -5.35 -9.05 9.26
C ARG A 147 -6.84 -8.76 9.04
N GLU A 148 -7.40 -7.78 9.76
CA GLU A 148 -8.79 -7.40 9.63
C GLU A 148 -9.14 -6.75 8.27
N LEU A 149 -8.12 -6.36 7.50
CA LEU A 149 -8.29 -5.78 6.18
C LEU A 149 -8.45 -6.84 5.09
N HIS A 150 -7.96 -8.06 5.31
CA HIS A 150 -7.87 -9.10 4.28
C HIS A 150 -9.25 -9.48 3.70
N GLN A 151 -10.30 -9.42 4.51
CA GLN A 151 -11.67 -9.71 4.11
C GLN A 151 -12.23 -8.78 3.01
N TYR A 152 -11.61 -7.62 2.80
CA TYR A 152 -12.03 -6.65 1.79
C TYR A 152 -11.39 -6.89 0.43
N TYR A 153 -10.27 -7.60 0.36
CA TYR A 153 -9.48 -7.75 -0.86
C TYR A 153 -9.97 -8.93 -1.71
N HIS A 154 -10.21 -8.66 -2.99
CA HIS A 154 -10.51 -9.69 -3.99
C HIS A 154 -9.23 -10.30 -4.53
N TYR A 155 -8.20 -9.46 -4.73
CA TYR A 155 -6.85 -9.87 -5.10
C TYR A 155 -5.83 -9.22 -4.18
N THR A 156 -4.82 -9.99 -3.84
CA THR A 156 -3.68 -9.54 -3.05
C THR A 156 -2.40 -9.75 -3.83
N ILE A 157 -1.62 -8.68 -3.95
CA ILE A 157 -0.39 -8.65 -4.73
C ILE A 157 0.74 -8.24 -3.80
N LEU A 158 1.79 -9.06 -3.74
CA LEU A 158 3.01 -8.73 -3.02
C LEU A 158 4.12 -8.46 -4.04
N LEU A 159 4.70 -7.26 -3.99
CA LEU A 159 5.89 -6.96 -4.77
C LEU A 159 7.08 -7.70 -4.16
N ASP A 160 7.64 -8.61 -4.95
CA ASP A 160 8.82 -9.37 -4.58
C ASP A 160 10.06 -8.49 -4.63
N CYS A 161 10.80 -8.45 -3.53
CA CYS A 161 12.03 -7.69 -3.40
C CYS A 161 12.91 -8.40 -2.36
N ASP A 162 14.08 -8.84 -2.76
CA ASP A 162 15.05 -9.41 -1.83
C ASP A 162 15.64 -8.32 -0.91
N GLU A 163 16.17 -8.76 0.23
CA GLU A 163 16.67 -7.88 1.27
C GLU A 163 17.84 -6.99 0.80
N GLN A 164 18.74 -7.53 -0.04
CA GLN A 164 19.89 -6.79 -0.54
C GLN A 164 19.46 -5.66 -1.50
N THR A 165 18.53 -5.96 -2.40
CA THR A 165 17.94 -4.97 -3.30
C THR A 165 17.18 -3.91 -2.52
N LEU A 166 16.44 -4.32 -1.48
CA LEU A 166 15.70 -3.41 -0.60
C LEU A 166 16.65 -2.44 0.11
N GLU A 167 17.71 -2.95 0.73
CA GLU A 167 18.72 -2.14 1.41
C GLU A 167 19.32 -1.08 0.47
N GLN A 168 19.75 -1.49 -0.73
CA GLN A 168 20.32 -0.59 -1.72
C GLN A 168 19.32 0.53 -2.09
N ARG A 169 18.07 0.18 -2.40
CA ARG A 169 17.03 1.15 -2.75
C ARG A 169 16.69 2.11 -1.61
N LEU A 170 16.72 1.66 -0.38
CA LEU A 170 16.51 2.50 0.80
C LEU A 170 17.65 3.50 0.98
N ILE A 171 18.90 3.05 0.85
CA ILE A 171 20.07 3.94 0.92
C ILE A 171 20.01 5.00 -0.20
N GLU A 172 19.71 4.62 -1.42
CA GLU A 172 19.59 5.55 -2.55
C GLU A 172 18.46 6.56 -2.35
N ARG A 173 17.31 6.11 -1.86
CA ARG A 173 16.19 6.98 -1.51
C ARG A 173 16.61 8.10 -0.54
N TRP A 174 17.27 7.75 0.56
CA TRP A 174 17.66 8.73 1.57
C TRP A 174 18.81 9.64 1.13
N LYS A 175 19.72 9.16 0.27
CA LYS A 175 20.69 10.02 -0.41
C LYS A 175 20.02 11.13 -1.23
N GLY A 176 18.90 10.82 -1.89
CA GLY A 176 18.11 11.81 -2.64
C GLY A 176 17.55 12.94 -1.76
N PHE A 177 17.37 12.71 -0.46
CA PHE A 177 16.93 13.73 0.52
C PHE A 177 18.09 14.54 1.12
N LYS A 178 19.33 14.37 0.62
CA LYS A 178 20.53 15.09 1.07
C LYS A 178 20.85 14.89 2.56
N LEU A 179 20.48 13.75 3.13
CA LEU A 179 20.85 13.36 4.49
C LEU A 179 22.32 12.96 4.53
N ASP A 180 22.96 13.19 5.68
CA ASP A 180 24.30 12.69 5.93
C ASP A 180 24.31 11.16 6.17
N LYS A 181 25.53 10.59 6.22
CA LYS A 181 25.69 9.13 6.31
C LYS A 181 25.09 8.56 7.60
N ASP A 182 25.22 9.25 8.73
CA ASP A 182 24.73 8.77 10.02
C ASP A 182 23.19 8.84 10.06
N GLN A 183 22.61 9.90 9.52
CA GLN A 183 21.17 10.02 9.36
C GLN A 183 20.61 8.94 8.43
N ILE A 184 21.30 8.63 7.31
CA ILE A 184 20.90 7.55 6.39
C ILE A 184 20.96 6.21 7.12
N ASN A 185 22.06 5.91 7.81
CA ASN A 185 22.22 4.66 8.55
C ASN A 185 21.09 4.48 9.57
N LYS A 186 20.79 5.53 10.34
CA LYS A 186 19.70 5.50 11.30
C LYS A 186 18.35 5.22 10.65
N LYS A 187 18.01 5.94 9.57
CA LYS A 187 16.73 5.74 8.84
C LYS A 187 16.63 4.34 8.25
N VAL A 188 17.69 3.86 7.61
CA VAL A 188 17.69 2.55 6.94
C VAL A 188 17.69 1.42 7.94
N TYR A 189 18.66 1.37 8.84
CA TYR A 189 18.90 0.17 9.66
C TYR A 189 18.09 0.13 10.96
N GLU A 190 17.67 1.30 11.49
CA GLU A 190 16.85 1.33 12.70
C GLU A 190 15.34 1.37 12.42
N ASN A 191 14.91 1.67 11.18
CA ASN A 191 13.49 1.78 10.86
C ASN A 191 13.08 1.06 9.56
N ASP A 192 13.56 1.51 8.38
CA ASP A 192 12.97 1.10 7.11
C ASP A 192 13.26 -0.36 6.76
N LEU A 193 14.50 -0.82 6.94
CA LEU A 193 14.90 -2.19 6.63
C LEU A 193 14.25 -3.20 7.58
N PRO A 194 14.24 -3.00 8.92
CA PRO A 194 13.47 -3.86 9.83
C PRO A 194 11.98 -3.94 9.47
N ASN A 195 11.36 -2.82 9.09
CA ASN A 195 9.97 -2.81 8.65
C ASN A 195 9.78 -3.55 7.32
N GLY A 196 10.73 -3.43 6.40
CA GLY A 196 10.73 -4.18 5.14
C GLY A 196 10.84 -5.69 5.36
N ILE A 197 11.75 -6.12 6.21
CA ILE A 197 11.91 -7.54 6.60
C ILE A 197 10.63 -8.06 7.26
N LYS A 198 10.01 -7.27 8.15
CA LYS A 198 8.71 -7.62 8.77
C LYS A 198 7.64 -7.90 7.70
N VAL A 199 7.55 -7.07 6.65
CA VAL A 199 6.61 -7.28 5.54
C VAL A 199 6.92 -8.59 4.79
N ILE A 200 8.18 -8.82 4.46
CA ILE A 200 8.59 -10.02 3.70
C ILE A 200 8.27 -11.30 4.49
N GLN A 201 8.53 -11.31 5.79
CA GLN A 201 8.44 -12.52 6.62
C GLN A 201 7.05 -12.77 7.19
N ASN A 202 6.24 -11.73 7.43
CA ASN A 202 4.99 -11.85 8.19
C ASN A 202 3.73 -11.50 7.38
N SER A 203 3.84 -11.34 6.07
CA SER A 203 2.66 -11.23 5.20
C SER A 203 2.04 -12.60 4.94
N ILE A 204 0.71 -12.63 4.79
CA ILE A 204 0.02 -13.82 4.28
C ILE A 204 0.49 -14.16 2.88
N GLU A 205 0.29 -15.40 2.45
CA GLU A 205 0.53 -15.80 1.06
C GLU A 205 -0.40 -15.00 0.15
N PRO A 206 0.11 -14.17 -0.79
CA PRO A 206 -0.72 -13.34 -1.66
C PRO A 206 -1.35 -14.16 -2.78
N THR A 207 -2.36 -13.61 -3.46
CA THR A 207 -2.88 -14.20 -4.72
C THR A 207 -1.77 -14.25 -5.77
N PHE A 208 -1.00 -13.17 -5.91
CA PHE A 208 0.08 -13.06 -6.87
C PHE A 208 1.35 -12.44 -6.23
N LYS A 209 2.51 -12.97 -6.60
CA LYS A 209 3.81 -12.31 -6.40
C LYS A 209 4.21 -11.63 -7.71
N LEU A 210 4.43 -10.32 -7.64
CA LEU A 210 4.84 -9.53 -8.79
C LEU A 210 6.34 -9.31 -8.74
N LYS A 211 7.06 -9.81 -9.75
CA LYS A 211 8.49 -9.48 -9.92
C LYS A 211 8.65 -8.04 -10.39
N ASN A 212 9.50 -7.29 -9.70
CA ASN A 212 9.80 -5.89 -10.01
C ASN A 212 11.30 -5.69 -10.34
#